data_a89123c635e80be107248f49c15c3858
#
_entry.id   a89123c635e80be107248f49c15c3858
#
_cell.length_a   1.000
_cell.length_b   1.000
_cell.length_c   1.000
_cell.angle_alpha   90.00
_cell.angle_beta   90.00
_cell.angle_gamma   90.00
#
_symmetry.space_group_name_H-M   'P 1'
#
loop_
_entity.id
_entity.type
_entity.pdbx_description
1 polymer ?
#
loop_
_entity_poly.entity_id
_entity_poly.type
_entity_poly.pdbx_seq_one_letter_code
_entity_poly.pdbx_strand_id
1 'polypeptide(L)'
;MKSTAMLTIALGVLGASAALCQIQAPGGLRSGPGVQSAQDAREPEVLKACKTPPPARGGRGGQGRGPAPAPAAAGPREYTVTAIPSVVAAGQQWKEIWEVDGNNADGIIATNDGGLLIAQNDKSAVVKLDKNGKTSVAYTGTNTGGSVAMNPKGALFIANRGLNPSIEELAPQRKILANRYNDDPMDCIGGVLNDVTADSKGGVYFTMGGVFYADRKGTITRYGQNLNTNGIILGADEKHLYVTNGPALAVFDVQKDGSLTNQREFAKLEGGGNGDGSTFDSAGRLYVTTNPGVQVIGADGKYLGLIPTPRGIISVAFSGPDRKMLYAVSRDNAQNKDWIIAIQTIAQGPKGRGK
;
A
#
# COMPACT_ATOMS: atom_id res chain seq x y z
N MET A 1 12.94 -9.11 77.83
CA MET A 1 13.71 -8.60 76.65
C MET A 1 13.40 -9.53 75.49
N LYS A 2 12.53 -9.12 74.60
CA LYS A 2 12.14 -9.88 73.38
C LYS A 2 12.75 -9.17 72.14
N SER A 3 13.68 -9.86 71.48
CA SER A 3 14.34 -9.38 70.28
C SER A 3 13.47 -9.70 69.06
N THR A 4 13.07 -8.67 68.32
CA THR A 4 12.29 -8.78 67.06
C THR A 4 13.28 -8.74 65.93
N ALA A 5 13.42 -9.84 65.17
CA ALA A 5 14.17 -9.90 63.96
C ALA A 5 13.33 -9.37 62.77
N MET A 6 13.79 -8.32 62.14
CA MET A 6 13.24 -7.83 60.86
C MET A 6 13.76 -8.68 59.71
N LEU A 7 12.83 -9.32 58.99
CA LEU A 7 13.12 -10.05 57.76
C LEU A 7 12.95 -9.08 56.59
N THR A 8 14.06 -8.71 55.94
CA THR A 8 14.05 -7.87 54.74
C THR A 8 13.87 -8.78 53.50
N ILE A 9 12.71 -8.70 52.89
CA ILE A 9 12.44 -9.40 51.61
C ILE A 9 12.92 -8.49 50.47
N ALA A 10 14.00 -8.88 49.80
CA ALA A 10 14.43 -8.26 48.55
C ALA A 10 13.58 -8.78 47.40
N LEU A 11 12.69 -7.94 46.86
CA LEU A 11 12.02 -8.23 45.58
C LEU A 11 13.02 -8.07 44.41
N GLY A 12 13.48 -9.18 43.89
CA GLY A 12 14.20 -9.22 42.65
C GLY A 12 13.22 -9.03 41.50
N VAL A 13 13.31 -7.89 40.82
CA VAL A 13 12.61 -7.66 39.56
C VAL A 13 13.35 -8.46 38.48
N LEU A 14 12.85 -9.63 38.15
CA LEU A 14 13.23 -10.36 36.96
C LEU A 14 12.67 -9.62 35.75
N GLY A 15 13.53 -8.82 35.10
CA GLY A 15 13.25 -8.26 33.80
C GLY A 15 13.15 -9.38 32.76
N ALA A 16 11.93 -9.80 32.44
CA ALA A 16 11.69 -10.65 31.29
C ALA A 16 11.96 -9.81 30.03
N SER A 17 13.16 -9.93 29.48
CA SER A 17 13.43 -9.55 28.10
C SER A 17 12.51 -10.40 27.23
N ALA A 18 11.43 -9.81 26.72
CA ALA A 18 10.64 -10.42 25.68
C ALA A 18 11.56 -10.57 24.45
N ALA A 19 12.14 -11.75 24.28
CA ALA A 19 12.74 -12.16 23.04
C ALA A 19 11.61 -12.09 22.01
N LEU A 20 11.65 -11.06 21.15
CA LEU A 20 10.82 -10.97 19.97
C LEU A 20 11.15 -12.22 19.15
N CYS A 21 10.30 -13.24 19.25
CA CYS A 21 10.34 -14.41 18.40
C CYS A 21 10.14 -13.89 16.97
N GLN A 22 11.23 -13.74 16.24
CA GLN A 22 11.16 -13.47 14.81
C GLN A 22 10.47 -14.69 14.21
N ILE A 23 9.20 -14.54 13.85
CA ILE A 23 8.46 -15.55 13.12
C ILE A 23 9.15 -15.66 11.75
N GLN A 24 10.03 -16.64 11.64
CA GLN A 24 10.69 -16.96 10.40
C GLN A 24 9.61 -17.45 9.43
N ALA A 25 9.43 -16.76 8.32
CA ALA A 25 8.52 -17.23 7.28
C ALA A 25 8.91 -18.65 6.90
N PRO A 26 7.96 -19.60 6.81
CA PRO A 26 8.29 -20.96 6.49
C PRO A 26 8.99 -21.02 5.13
N GLY A 27 10.27 -21.40 5.13
CA GLY A 27 10.97 -21.97 3.99
C GLY A 27 11.51 -21.02 2.95
N GLY A 28 11.94 -19.77 3.26
CA GLY A 28 12.49 -18.91 2.22
C GLY A 28 13.57 -17.92 2.68
N LEU A 29 14.51 -17.64 1.78
CA LEU A 29 15.45 -16.51 1.93
C LEU A 29 14.63 -15.23 2.01
N ARG A 30 15.02 -14.31 2.90
CA ARG A 30 14.48 -12.96 2.97
C ARG A 30 15.55 -11.95 2.53
N SER A 31 15.16 -10.92 1.82
CA SER A 31 16.04 -9.79 1.54
C SER A 31 16.33 -9.00 2.81
N GLY A 32 17.42 -8.23 2.79
CA GLY A 32 17.63 -7.17 3.78
C GLY A 32 16.56 -6.07 3.68
N PRO A 33 16.42 -5.21 4.71
CA PRO A 33 15.51 -4.07 4.67
C PRO A 33 15.76 -3.19 3.43
N GLY A 34 14.69 -2.77 2.76
CA GLY A 34 14.75 -1.92 1.58
C GLY A 34 15.13 -2.62 0.27
N VAL A 35 15.46 -3.90 0.30
CA VAL A 35 15.87 -4.65 -0.89
C VAL A 35 14.67 -5.42 -1.45
N GLN A 36 14.20 -5.03 -2.63
CA GLN A 36 13.20 -5.81 -3.36
C GLN A 36 13.81 -7.07 -3.94
N SER A 37 13.00 -8.13 -4.17
CA SER A 37 13.45 -9.41 -4.73
C SER A 37 14.34 -9.23 -5.96
N ALA A 38 13.89 -8.43 -6.92
CA ALA A 38 14.61 -8.14 -8.15
C ALA A 38 15.98 -7.44 -8.00
N GLN A 39 16.26 -6.90 -6.83
CA GLN A 39 17.49 -6.18 -6.50
C GLN A 39 18.44 -7.04 -5.64
N ASP A 40 17.97 -8.17 -5.16
CA ASP A 40 18.77 -9.05 -4.31
C ASP A 40 19.67 -9.95 -5.16
N ALA A 41 20.97 -9.95 -4.89
CA ALA A 41 21.95 -10.74 -5.63
C ALA A 41 21.67 -12.26 -5.57
N ARG A 42 20.88 -12.70 -4.60
CA ARG A 42 20.48 -14.12 -4.43
C ARG A 42 19.20 -14.49 -5.19
N GLU A 43 18.52 -13.55 -5.85
CA GLU A 43 17.32 -13.85 -6.64
C GLU A 43 17.55 -15.00 -7.65
N PRO A 44 18.68 -15.08 -8.38
CA PRO A 44 18.94 -16.20 -9.29
C PRO A 44 18.90 -17.57 -8.63
N GLU A 45 19.19 -17.69 -7.33
CA GLU A 45 19.10 -18.95 -6.59
C GLU A 45 17.63 -19.36 -6.39
N VAL A 46 16.78 -18.39 -6.03
CA VAL A 46 15.34 -18.63 -5.89
C VAL A 46 14.71 -18.99 -7.23
N LEU A 47 15.11 -18.31 -8.30
CA LEU A 47 14.56 -18.56 -9.65
C LEU A 47 14.93 -19.94 -10.22
N LYS A 48 16.01 -20.59 -9.74
CA LYS A 48 16.33 -21.98 -10.10
C LYS A 48 15.28 -22.97 -9.60
N ALA A 49 14.52 -22.63 -8.57
CA ALA A 49 13.46 -23.48 -8.04
C ALA A 49 12.13 -23.36 -8.81
N CYS A 50 12.02 -22.43 -9.77
CA CYS A 50 10.81 -22.22 -10.55
C CYS A 50 10.59 -23.39 -11.52
N LYS A 51 9.38 -23.98 -11.48
CA LYS A 51 8.94 -24.96 -12.49
C LYS A 51 8.88 -24.31 -13.88
N THR A 52 8.43 -23.04 -13.91
CA THR A 52 8.44 -22.21 -15.11
C THR A 52 9.19 -20.92 -14.76
N PRO A 53 10.39 -20.71 -15.32
CA PRO A 53 11.11 -19.45 -15.10
C PRO A 53 10.24 -18.26 -15.51
N PRO A 54 10.27 -17.16 -14.75
CA PRO A 54 9.58 -15.94 -15.15
C PRO A 54 10.10 -15.50 -16.52
N PRO A 55 9.27 -14.85 -17.35
CA PRO A 55 9.74 -14.28 -18.59
C PRO A 55 10.96 -13.42 -18.31
N ALA A 56 12.01 -13.58 -19.14
CA ALA A 56 13.22 -12.79 -19.01
C ALA A 56 12.78 -11.32 -18.87
N ARG A 57 13.21 -10.66 -17.80
CA ARG A 57 12.90 -9.26 -17.59
C ARG A 57 13.52 -8.50 -18.78
N GLY A 58 12.74 -8.33 -19.84
CA GLY A 58 13.09 -7.44 -20.90
C GLY A 58 13.38 -6.11 -20.25
N GLY A 59 14.57 -5.56 -20.37
CA GLY A 59 15.19 -4.40 -19.70
C GLY A 59 14.35 -3.26 -19.11
N ARG A 60 13.12 -3.53 -18.79
CA ARG A 60 12.21 -2.80 -17.95
C ARG A 60 12.21 -3.52 -16.58
N GLY A 61 13.33 -3.43 -15.90
CA GLY A 61 13.38 -3.60 -14.46
C GLY A 61 12.25 -2.79 -13.88
N GLY A 62 11.56 -3.34 -12.89
CA GLY A 62 10.30 -2.89 -12.34
C GLY A 62 9.88 -1.51 -12.80
N GLN A 63 8.64 -1.17 -12.90
CA GLN A 63 8.26 0.18 -13.28
C GLN A 63 8.90 1.23 -12.34
N GLY A 64 10.23 1.17 -12.35
CA GLY A 64 11.17 2.15 -12.03
C GLY A 64 11.51 2.77 -13.36
N ARG A 65 10.91 3.87 -13.69
CA ARG A 65 11.47 4.91 -14.55
C ARG A 65 11.93 4.45 -15.93
N GLY A 66 11.18 4.81 -16.96
CA GLY A 66 11.77 5.16 -18.24
C GLY A 66 13.03 6.02 -18.05
N PRO A 67 13.89 6.22 -19.10
CA PRO A 67 15.05 7.08 -18.97
C PRO A 67 14.60 8.33 -18.23
N ALA A 68 15.28 8.61 -17.10
CA ALA A 68 14.87 9.66 -16.19
C ALA A 68 14.51 10.89 -17.05
N PRO A 69 13.31 11.46 -16.95
CA PRO A 69 13.13 12.80 -17.46
C PRO A 69 14.25 13.62 -16.83
N ALA A 70 14.81 14.54 -17.58
CA ALA A 70 15.82 15.48 -17.09
C ALA A 70 15.44 15.90 -15.67
N PRO A 71 16.38 15.97 -14.71
CA PRO A 71 16.09 16.16 -13.32
C PRO A 71 15.02 17.24 -13.19
N ALA A 72 13.83 16.85 -12.80
CA ALA A 72 12.77 17.79 -12.50
C ALA A 72 13.35 18.73 -11.46
N ALA A 73 13.16 20.04 -11.66
CA ALA A 73 13.68 21.06 -10.77
C ALA A 73 13.49 20.62 -9.32
N ALA A 74 14.58 20.56 -8.57
CA ALA A 74 14.53 20.19 -7.16
C ALA A 74 13.60 21.16 -6.42
N GLY A 75 12.53 20.66 -5.83
CA GLY A 75 11.61 21.46 -5.05
C GLY A 75 10.14 21.30 -5.43
N PRO A 76 9.24 21.85 -4.62
CA PRO A 76 7.80 21.83 -4.88
C PRO A 76 7.45 22.71 -6.08
N ARG A 77 6.58 22.21 -6.95
CA ARG A 77 5.98 22.98 -8.04
C ARG A 77 4.85 23.86 -7.52
N GLU A 78 4.66 25.01 -8.16
CA GLU A 78 3.49 25.82 -7.90
C GLU A 78 2.22 25.12 -8.41
N TYR A 79 1.12 25.29 -7.68
CA TYR A 79 -0.16 24.70 -8.03
C TYR A 79 -1.31 25.59 -7.51
N THR A 80 -2.47 25.46 -8.14
CA THR A 80 -3.71 26.09 -7.66
C THR A 80 -4.81 25.04 -7.67
N VAL A 81 -5.44 24.82 -6.51
CA VAL A 81 -6.60 23.96 -6.40
C VAL A 81 -7.84 24.72 -6.85
N THR A 82 -8.46 24.26 -7.94
CA THR A 82 -9.76 24.73 -8.39
C THR A 82 -10.88 23.94 -7.70
N ALA A 83 -12.06 24.53 -7.56
CA ALA A 83 -13.18 23.82 -6.96
C ALA A 83 -13.60 22.62 -7.82
N ILE A 84 -13.77 21.47 -7.17
CA ILE A 84 -14.46 20.31 -7.74
C ILE A 84 -15.74 20.14 -6.89
N PRO A 85 -16.94 20.28 -7.46
CA PRO A 85 -18.19 20.27 -6.70
C PRO A 85 -18.32 19.04 -5.81
N SER A 86 -18.67 19.23 -4.54
CA SER A 86 -18.81 18.20 -3.51
C SER A 86 -17.53 17.41 -3.20
N VAL A 87 -16.37 17.82 -3.71
CA VAL A 87 -15.07 17.16 -3.52
C VAL A 87 -14.11 18.07 -2.75
N VAL A 88 -13.74 19.22 -3.31
CA VAL A 88 -12.79 20.15 -2.72
C VAL A 88 -13.17 21.60 -3.07
N ALA A 89 -13.00 22.53 -2.14
CA ALA A 89 -13.21 23.94 -2.39
C ALA A 89 -11.99 24.55 -3.12
N ALA A 90 -12.21 25.63 -3.87
CA ALA A 90 -11.13 26.40 -4.47
C ALA A 90 -10.19 26.99 -3.41
N GLY A 91 -8.92 27.14 -3.75
CA GLY A 91 -7.92 27.77 -2.91
C GLY A 91 -7.43 26.93 -1.72
N GLN A 92 -7.90 25.69 -1.58
CA GLN A 92 -7.36 24.76 -0.58
C GLN A 92 -5.88 24.49 -0.85
N GLN A 93 -5.11 24.29 0.22
CA GLN A 93 -3.67 24.04 0.15
C GLN A 93 -3.30 22.72 0.81
N TRP A 94 -2.35 22.00 0.21
CA TRP A 94 -1.73 20.86 0.85
C TRP A 94 -0.83 21.31 1.98
N LYS A 95 -0.93 20.63 3.13
CA LYS A 95 -0.07 20.86 4.30
C LYS A 95 0.85 19.66 4.45
N GLU A 96 2.13 19.91 4.69
CA GLU A 96 3.08 18.88 5.08
C GLU A 96 2.83 18.46 6.53
N ILE A 97 2.57 17.18 6.77
CA ILE A 97 2.23 16.63 8.08
C ILE A 97 3.41 15.90 8.69
N TRP A 98 4.16 15.19 7.86
CA TRP A 98 5.32 14.42 8.28
C TRP A 98 6.27 14.22 7.11
N GLU A 99 7.58 14.18 7.40
CA GLU A 99 8.61 13.86 6.40
C GLU A 99 9.50 12.71 6.88
N VAL A 100 10.10 11.99 5.93
CA VAL A 100 11.02 10.90 6.19
C VAL A 100 11.98 10.71 5.04
N ASP A 101 13.25 10.40 5.36
CA ASP A 101 14.27 10.10 4.36
C ASP A 101 14.05 8.71 3.74
N GLY A 102 14.48 8.56 2.49
CA GLY A 102 14.43 7.32 1.76
C GLY A 102 13.01 6.93 1.30
N ASN A 103 12.86 5.67 0.89
CA ASN A 103 11.59 5.08 0.50
C ASN A 103 10.85 4.55 1.75
N ASN A 104 10.41 5.46 2.62
CA ASN A 104 9.82 5.14 3.92
C ASN A 104 8.42 5.72 4.13
N ALA A 105 7.75 6.15 3.05
CA ALA A 105 6.32 6.29 2.98
C ALA A 105 5.85 5.78 1.62
N ASP A 106 5.11 4.65 1.60
CA ASP A 106 4.60 4.03 0.37
C ASP A 106 3.07 3.86 0.49
N GLY A 107 2.55 2.66 0.63
CA GLY A 107 1.11 2.46 0.83
C GLY A 107 0.64 3.03 2.17
N ILE A 108 -0.44 3.80 2.15
CA ILE A 108 -1.07 4.36 3.35
C ILE A 108 -2.53 3.95 3.47
N ILE A 109 -2.98 3.70 4.70
CA ILE A 109 -4.39 3.49 5.02
C ILE A 109 -4.81 4.26 6.26
N ALA A 110 -6.10 4.59 6.33
CA ALA A 110 -6.67 5.23 7.49
C ALA A 110 -6.80 4.27 8.69
N THR A 111 -6.65 4.79 9.89
CA THR A 111 -7.01 4.11 11.13
C THR A 111 -8.34 4.63 11.69
N ASN A 112 -8.97 3.85 12.57
CA ASN A 112 -10.28 4.23 13.12
C ASN A 112 -10.22 5.45 14.04
N ASP A 113 -9.05 5.77 14.59
CA ASP A 113 -8.81 6.93 15.46
C ASP A 113 -8.43 8.22 14.70
N GLY A 114 -8.52 8.19 13.37
CA GLY A 114 -8.24 9.35 12.51
C GLY A 114 -6.78 9.54 12.13
N GLY A 115 -5.92 8.55 12.41
CA GLY A 115 -4.53 8.49 11.98
C GLY A 115 -4.34 7.71 10.68
N LEU A 116 -3.08 7.35 10.41
CA LEU A 116 -2.66 6.53 9.27
C LEU A 116 -1.78 5.36 9.73
N LEU A 117 -1.83 4.25 9.00
CA LEU A 117 -0.72 3.29 8.93
C LEU A 117 0.02 3.49 7.62
N ILE A 118 1.34 3.48 7.68
CA ILE A 118 2.26 3.84 6.60
C ILE A 118 3.27 2.70 6.43
N ALA A 119 3.31 2.09 5.25
CA ALA A 119 4.33 1.10 4.92
C ALA A 119 5.69 1.79 4.68
N GLN A 120 6.76 1.24 5.26
CA GLN A 120 8.14 1.72 5.12
C GLN A 120 9.00 0.63 4.46
N ASN A 121 9.33 0.81 3.17
CA ASN A 121 10.12 -0.17 2.43
C ASN A 121 11.53 -0.31 3.01
N ASP A 122 12.28 0.81 3.10
CA ASP A 122 13.70 0.78 3.50
C ASP A 122 13.90 0.34 4.95
N LYS A 123 12.92 0.56 5.81
CA LYS A 123 12.96 0.14 7.22
C LYS A 123 12.30 -1.22 7.46
N SER A 124 11.64 -1.80 6.45
CA SER A 124 10.86 -3.04 6.59
C SER A 124 9.93 -2.98 7.80
N ALA A 125 9.13 -1.92 7.87
CA ALA A 125 8.27 -1.61 9.02
C ALA A 125 6.91 -1.05 8.57
N VAL A 126 5.97 -0.99 9.50
CA VAL A 126 4.76 -0.17 9.39
C VAL A 126 4.76 0.83 10.54
N VAL A 127 4.60 2.09 10.22
CA VAL A 127 4.52 3.20 11.19
C VAL A 127 3.08 3.66 11.28
N LYS A 128 2.63 3.93 12.50
CA LYS A 128 1.41 4.67 12.77
C LYS A 128 1.74 6.16 12.89
N LEU A 129 1.05 6.97 12.12
CA LEU A 129 0.96 8.43 12.28
C LEU A 129 -0.39 8.73 12.95
N ASP A 130 -0.38 9.27 14.16
CA ASP A 130 -1.61 9.59 14.87
C ASP A 130 -2.22 10.92 14.37
N LYS A 131 -3.44 11.22 14.80
CA LYS A 131 -4.16 12.45 14.44
C LYS A 131 -3.45 13.75 14.85
N ASN A 132 -2.44 13.69 15.72
CA ASN A 132 -1.66 14.84 16.19
C ASN A 132 -0.31 14.96 15.45
N GLY A 133 -0.04 14.11 14.46
CA GLY A 133 1.21 14.10 13.69
C GLY A 133 2.35 13.33 14.36
N LYS A 134 2.11 12.62 15.48
CA LYS A 134 3.13 11.81 16.14
C LYS A 134 3.23 10.43 15.52
N THR A 135 4.46 9.98 15.26
CA THR A 135 4.74 8.65 14.72
C THR A 135 5.13 7.65 15.79
N SER A 136 4.78 6.39 15.57
CA SER A 136 5.24 5.23 16.35
C SER A 136 5.33 4.01 15.47
N VAL A 137 6.30 3.13 15.72
CA VAL A 137 6.43 1.87 14.99
C VAL A 137 5.31 0.92 15.43
N ALA A 138 4.47 0.49 14.47
CA ALA A 138 3.39 -0.45 14.71
C ALA A 138 3.84 -1.90 14.47
N TYR A 139 4.60 -2.14 13.38
CA TYR A 139 5.11 -3.47 13.03
C TYR A 139 6.52 -3.36 12.45
N THR A 140 7.36 -4.36 12.71
CA THR A 140 8.72 -4.50 12.17
C THR A 140 8.87 -5.79 11.38
N GLY A 141 9.94 -5.93 10.61
CA GLY A 141 10.29 -7.17 9.91
C GLY A 141 9.32 -7.54 8.79
N THR A 142 8.87 -6.54 8.02
CA THR A 142 7.90 -6.70 6.92
C THR A 142 8.55 -7.04 5.58
N ASN A 143 9.79 -7.51 5.54
CA ASN A 143 10.49 -7.94 4.32
C ASN A 143 10.31 -6.96 3.14
N THR A 144 10.70 -5.70 3.34
CA THR A 144 10.52 -4.60 2.37
C THR A 144 9.04 -4.39 1.99
N GLY A 145 8.16 -4.37 3.02
CA GLY A 145 6.72 -4.18 2.81
C GLY A 145 6.38 -2.80 2.24
N GLY A 146 5.59 -2.76 1.17
CA GLY A 146 5.32 -1.52 0.44
C GLY A 146 3.85 -1.10 0.37
N SER A 147 2.91 -1.98 0.60
CA SER A 147 1.48 -1.65 0.62
C SER A 147 0.76 -2.38 1.74
N VAL A 148 -0.17 -1.70 2.38
CA VAL A 148 -1.01 -2.20 3.47
C VAL A 148 -2.48 -2.08 3.13
N ALA A 149 -3.30 -3.03 3.61
CA ALA A 149 -4.75 -2.98 3.52
C ALA A 149 -5.39 -3.52 4.78
N MET A 150 -6.48 -2.92 5.21
CA MET A 150 -7.27 -3.39 6.34
C MET A 150 -8.70 -3.70 5.89
N ASN A 151 -9.15 -4.90 6.12
CA ASN A 151 -10.52 -5.28 5.79
C ASN A 151 -11.54 -4.69 6.78
N PRO A 152 -12.86 -4.73 6.47
CA PRO A 152 -13.89 -4.19 7.35
C PRO A 152 -13.96 -4.82 8.75
N LYS A 153 -13.35 -6.00 8.95
CA LYS A 153 -13.30 -6.71 10.23
C LYS A 153 -12.03 -6.39 11.04
N GLY A 154 -11.15 -5.52 10.52
CA GLY A 154 -9.93 -5.08 11.18
C GLY A 154 -8.71 -6.00 10.96
N ALA A 155 -8.82 -7.03 10.11
CA ALA A 155 -7.63 -7.78 9.71
C ALA A 155 -6.74 -6.90 8.81
N LEU A 156 -5.46 -6.82 9.16
CA LEU A 156 -4.45 -5.98 8.49
C LEU A 156 -3.49 -6.86 7.70
N PHE A 157 -3.28 -6.51 6.45
CA PHE A 157 -2.41 -7.22 5.51
C PHE A 157 -1.34 -6.30 4.95
N ILE A 158 -0.20 -6.90 4.57
CA ILE A 158 0.91 -6.20 3.91
C ILE A 158 1.45 -7.01 2.73
N ALA A 159 1.88 -6.29 1.69
CA ALA A 159 2.63 -6.83 0.56
C ALA A 159 4.14 -6.77 0.85
N ASN A 160 4.77 -7.90 1.13
CA ASN A 160 6.21 -8.04 1.36
C ASN A 160 6.93 -8.24 0.03
N ARG A 161 7.85 -7.33 -0.34
CA ARG A 161 8.45 -7.22 -1.68
C ARG A 161 9.87 -7.80 -1.79
N GLY A 162 10.52 -8.18 -0.68
CA GLY A 162 11.84 -8.82 -0.68
C GLY A 162 11.79 -10.24 -1.25
N LEU A 163 12.93 -10.95 -1.28
CA LEU A 163 12.97 -12.36 -1.69
C LEU A 163 11.89 -13.18 -1.00
N ASN A 164 11.30 -14.12 -1.74
CA ASN A 164 10.09 -14.83 -1.37
C ASN A 164 8.96 -13.87 -1.02
N PRO A 165 8.51 -13.05 -1.98
CA PRO A 165 7.42 -12.11 -1.77
C PRO A 165 6.22 -12.81 -1.16
N SER A 166 5.48 -12.10 -0.33
CA SER A 166 4.34 -12.70 0.35
C SER A 166 3.26 -11.68 0.67
N ILE A 167 2.03 -12.16 0.73
CA ILE A 167 0.94 -11.47 1.42
C ILE A 167 0.99 -11.95 2.87
N GLU A 168 1.22 -11.05 3.81
CA GLU A 168 1.28 -11.35 5.24
C GLU A 168 0.12 -10.68 5.97
N GLU A 169 -0.60 -11.41 6.80
CA GLU A 169 -1.53 -10.86 7.78
C GLU A 169 -0.72 -10.40 9.00
N LEU A 170 -0.81 -9.11 9.34
CA LEU A 170 -0.15 -8.51 10.49
C LEU A 170 -1.01 -8.55 11.75
N ALA A 171 -2.34 -8.49 11.58
CA ALA A 171 -3.33 -8.52 12.67
C ALA A 171 -4.62 -9.21 12.19
N PRO A 172 -5.38 -9.89 13.10
CA PRO A 172 -5.17 -10.01 14.54
C PRO A 172 -4.04 -10.97 14.94
N GLN A 173 -3.62 -11.86 14.04
CA GLN A 173 -2.52 -12.79 14.28
C GLN A 173 -1.56 -12.76 13.10
N ARG A 174 -0.27 -12.52 13.41
CA ARG A 174 0.76 -12.43 12.38
C ARG A 174 1.04 -13.79 11.75
N LYS A 175 0.86 -13.89 10.43
CA LYS A 175 1.11 -15.10 9.64
C LYS A 175 1.26 -14.76 8.15
N ILE A 176 1.99 -15.60 7.43
CA ILE A 176 1.96 -15.56 5.96
C ILE A 176 0.61 -16.12 5.49
N LEU A 177 -0.15 -15.30 4.75
CA LEU A 177 -1.36 -15.77 4.08
C LEU A 177 -1.01 -16.53 2.80
N ALA A 178 -0.16 -15.94 1.94
CA ALA A 178 0.21 -16.53 0.67
C ALA A 178 1.63 -16.11 0.26
N ASN A 179 2.43 -17.06 -0.23
CA ASN A 179 3.77 -16.84 -0.76
C ASN A 179 4.13 -17.78 -1.92
N ARG A 180 3.15 -18.55 -2.41
CA ARG A 180 3.35 -19.50 -3.52
C ARG A 180 2.22 -19.37 -4.54
N TYR A 181 2.59 -19.46 -5.81
CA TYR A 181 1.68 -19.51 -6.94
C TYR A 181 1.96 -20.76 -7.77
N ASN A 182 0.97 -21.62 -7.95
CA ASN A 182 1.13 -22.94 -8.60
C ASN A 182 2.28 -23.78 -8.00
N ASP A 183 2.42 -23.75 -6.69
CA ASP A 183 3.49 -24.36 -5.89
C ASP A 183 4.90 -23.78 -6.09
N ASP A 184 5.07 -22.77 -6.93
CA ASP A 184 6.33 -22.05 -7.05
C ASP A 184 6.37 -20.85 -6.08
N PRO A 185 7.57 -20.40 -5.63
CA PRO A 185 7.72 -19.11 -4.98
C PRO A 185 7.10 -17.99 -5.82
N MET A 186 6.55 -16.96 -5.19
CA MET A 186 5.96 -15.82 -5.92
C MET A 186 6.99 -15.09 -6.77
N ASP A 187 8.30 -15.17 -6.49
CA ASP A 187 9.37 -14.65 -7.38
C ASP A 187 9.22 -15.20 -8.81
N CYS A 188 8.72 -16.41 -8.98
CA CYS A 188 8.51 -17.07 -10.27
C CYS A 188 7.37 -16.45 -11.11
N ILE A 189 6.52 -15.62 -10.53
CA ILE A 189 5.51 -14.85 -11.26
C ILE A 189 6.19 -13.81 -12.16
N GLY A 190 7.30 -13.24 -11.69
CA GLY A 190 7.96 -12.07 -12.28
C GLY A 190 7.21 -10.77 -11.95
N GLY A 191 7.92 -9.67 -11.95
CA GLY A 191 7.39 -8.36 -11.53
C GLY A 191 7.57 -8.08 -10.05
N VAL A 192 7.07 -6.94 -9.60
CA VAL A 192 7.12 -6.50 -8.20
C VAL A 192 5.75 -6.68 -7.59
N LEU A 193 5.67 -7.33 -6.42
CA LEU A 193 4.46 -7.32 -5.60
C LEU A 193 4.20 -5.88 -5.15
N ASN A 194 3.16 -5.25 -5.71
CA ASN A 194 3.01 -3.82 -5.64
C ASN A 194 1.94 -3.38 -4.64
N ASP A 195 0.67 -3.55 -4.94
CA ASP A 195 -0.41 -3.01 -4.15
C ASP A 195 -1.40 -4.10 -3.71
N VAL A 196 -2.11 -3.86 -2.60
CA VAL A 196 -3.04 -4.82 -1.99
C VAL A 196 -4.34 -4.16 -1.55
N THR A 197 -5.45 -4.92 -1.61
CA THR A 197 -6.73 -4.60 -0.99
C THR A 197 -7.38 -5.88 -0.47
N ALA A 198 -8.06 -5.82 0.68
CA ALA A 198 -8.55 -7.01 1.37
C ALA A 198 -10.09 -7.07 1.40
N ASP A 199 -10.65 -8.26 1.25
CA ASP A 199 -12.08 -8.50 1.36
C ASP A 199 -12.54 -8.82 2.80
N SER A 200 -13.82 -8.77 3.04
CA SER A 200 -14.44 -9.07 4.35
C SER A 200 -14.34 -10.56 4.76
N LYS A 201 -13.91 -11.44 3.85
CA LYS A 201 -13.79 -12.89 4.06
C LYS A 201 -12.36 -13.30 4.44
N GLY A 202 -11.41 -12.35 4.37
CA GLY A 202 -9.99 -12.57 4.69
C GLY A 202 -9.15 -12.99 3.47
N GLY A 203 -9.68 -12.81 2.25
CA GLY A 203 -8.91 -12.86 1.02
C GLY A 203 -8.27 -11.51 0.69
N VAL A 204 -7.26 -11.52 -0.16
CA VAL A 204 -6.50 -10.32 -0.56
C VAL A 204 -6.30 -10.30 -2.06
N TYR A 205 -6.75 -9.24 -2.70
CA TYR A 205 -6.40 -8.92 -4.09
C TYR A 205 -5.10 -8.15 -4.12
N PHE A 206 -4.25 -8.44 -5.10
CA PHE A 206 -2.97 -7.77 -5.24
C PHE A 206 -2.51 -7.66 -6.68
N THR A 207 -1.59 -6.73 -6.92
CA THR A 207 -0.95 -6.54 -8.22
C THR A 207 0.51 -7.00 -8.18
N MET A 208 0.93 -7.73 -9.23
CA MET A 208 2.30 -8.19 -9.45
C MET A 208 2.53 -8.43 -10.94
N GLY A 209 2.56 -7.35 -11.75
CA GLY A 209 2.57 -7.46 -13.21
C GLY A 209 1.30 -8.10 -13.77
N GLY A 210 0.21 -8.05 -13.03
CA GLY A 210 -1.10 -8.62 -13.30
C GLY A 210 -2.00 -8.45 -12.08
N VAL A 211 -3.21 -9.01 -12.11
CA VAL A 211 -4.15 -9.03 -10.99
C VAL A 211 -4.24 -10.43 -10.43
N PHE A 212 -4.16 -10.54 -9.12
CA PHE A 212 -4.20 -11.81 -8.40
C PHE A 212 -5.15 -11.72 -7.20
N TYR A 213 -5.68 -12.86 -6.79
CA TYR A 213 -6.43 -13.04 -5.57
C TYR A 213 -5.86 -14.20 -4.77
N ALA A 214 -5.46 -13.93 -3.54
CA ALA A 214 -5.17 -14.96 -2.53
C ALA A 214 -6.42 -15.15 -1.68
N ASP A 215 -7.02 -16.32 -1.72
CA ASP A 215 -8.15 -16.64 -0.86
C ASP A 215 -7.71 -16.75 0.62
N ARG A 216 -8.66 -16.87 1.53
CA ARG A 216 -8.37 -17.00 2.98
C ARG A 216 -7.54 -18.23 3.37
N LYS A 217 -7.36 -19.18 2.44
CA LYS A 217 -6.51 -20.38 2.62
C LYS A 217 -5.12 -20.19 2.03
N GLY A 218 -4.87 -19.07 1.35
CA GLY A 218 -3.62 -18.74 0.70
C GLY A 218 -3.49 -19.27 -0.73
N THR A 219 -4.57 -19.79 -1.33
CA THR A 219 -4.56 -20.21 -2.73
C THR A 219 -4.61 -18.96 -3.62
N ILE A 220 -3.61 -18.81 -4.49
CA ILE A 220 -3.50 -17.67 -5.41
C ILE A 220 -4.09 -18.04 -6.77
N THR A 221 -4.94 -17.17 -7.29
CA THR A 221 -5.48 -17.23 -8.66
C THR A 221 -5.15 -15.95 -9.41
N ARG A 222 -4.72 -16.05 -10.67
CA ARG A 222 -4.46 -14.91 -11.55
C ARG A 222 -5.69 -14.58 -12.38
N TYR A 223 -5.92 -13.28 -12.58
CA TYR A 223 -7.05 -12.75 -13.37
C TYR A 223 -6.58 -11.69 -14.36
N GLY A 224 -7.41 -11.49 -15.38
CA GLY A 224 -7.24 -10.46 -16.39
C GLY A 224 -6.20 -10.77 -17.45
N GLN A 225 -6.25 -10.00 -18.52
CA GLN A 225 -5.34 -10.09 -19.66
C GLN A 225 -4.92 -8.69 -20.10
N ASN A 226 -3.71 -8.58 -20.65
CA ASN A 226 -3.20 -7.32 -21.21
C ASN A 226 -3.23 -6.15 -20.22
N LEU A 227 -2.84 -6.41 -18.97
CA LEU A 227 -2.82 -5.44 -17.89
C LEU A 227 -1.39 -4.97 -17.60
N ASN A 228 -1.24 -3.66 -17.44
CA ASN A 228 -0.04 -3.00 -16.93
C ASN A 228 -0.37 -2.37 -15.57
N THR A 229 -0.38 -3.22 -14.54
CA THR A 229 -0.96 -2.88 -13.23
C THR A 229 0.00 -2.15 -12.30
N ASN A 230 -0.57 -1.28 -11.45
CA ASN A 230 0.07 -0.66 -10.29
C ASN A 230 -0.89 -0.74 -9.10
N GLY A 231 -1.70 0.29 -8.83
CA GLY A 231 -2.64 0.32 -7.72
C GLY A 231 -3.84 -0.62 -7.90
N ILE A 232 -4.42 -1.05 -6.77
CA ILE A 232 -5.61 -1.90 -6.72
C ILE A 232 -6.50 -1.50 -5.55
N ILE A 233 -7.82 -1.45 -5.76
CA ILE A 233 -8.77 -1.15 -4.69
C ILE A 233 -10.11 -1.88 -4.89
N LEU A 234 -10.61 -2.48 -3.82
CA LEU A 234 -11.92 -3.12 -3.78
C LEU A 234 -12.98 -2.08 -3.39
N GLY A 235 -14.07 -2.01 -4.15
CA GLY A 235 -15.21 -1.15 -3.83
C GLY A 235 -15.77 -1.45 -2.44
N ALA A 236 -16.38 -0.45 -1.80
CA ALA A 236 -16.91 -0.58 -0.44
C ALA A 236 -18.02 -1.65 -0.32
N ASP A 237 -18.74 -1.91 -1.40
CA ASP A 237 -19.77 -2.97 -1.51
C ASP A 237 -19.22 -4.36 -1.86
N GLU A 238 -17.89 -4.44 -2.09
CA GLU A 238 -17.16 -5.65 -2.50
C GLU A 238 -17.68 -6.29 -3.80
N LYS A 239 -18.35 -5.52 -4.67
CA LYS A 239 -18.87 -6.03 -5.95
C LYS A 239 -17.96 -5.70 -7.14
N HIS A 240 -17.09 -4.73 -6.99
CA HIS A 240 -16.19 -4.29 -8.05
C HIS A 240 -14.77 -4.13 -7.52
N LEU A 241 -13.81 -4.59 -8.31
CA LEU A 241 -12.39 -4.38 -8.07
C LEU A 241 -11.84 -3.45 -9.14
N TYR A 242 -11.19 -2.37 -8.74
CA TYR A 242 -10.61 -1.37 -9.63
C TYR A 242 -9.10 -1.48 -9.61
N VAL A 243 -8.49 -1.35 -10.79
CA VAL A 243 -7.04 -1.51 -10.97
C VAL A 243 -6.52 -0.40 -11.85
N THR A 244 -5.45 0.27 -11.45
CA THR A 244 -4.75 1.18 -12.35
C THR A 244 -4.03 0.37 -13.42
N ASN A 245 -4.27 0.71 -14.67
CA ASN A 245 -3.79 0.00 -15.86
C ASN A 245 -3.13 1.00 -16.83
N GLY A 246 -1.89 1.41 -16.50
CA GLY A 246 -1.23 2.49 -17.21
C GLY A 246 -2.06 3.79 -17.15
N PRO A 247 -2.40 4.41 -18.29
CA PRO A 247 -3.18 5.65 -18.34
C PRO A 247 -4.71 5.43 -18.24
N ALA A 248 -5.14 4.26 -17.82
CA ALA A 248 -6.55 3.91 -17.66
C ALA A 248 -6.82 3.19 -16.34
N LEU A 249 -8.09 2.97 -16.02
CA LEU A 249 -8.55 2.16 -14.93
C LEU A 249 -9.31 0.97 -15.50
N ALA A 250 -8.93 -0.23 -15.11
CA ALA A 250 -9.71 -1.43 -15.37
C ALA A 250 -10.64 -1.72 -14.17
N VAL A 251 -11.78 -2.34 -14.44
CA VAL A 251 -12.70 -2.83 -13.40
C VAL A 251 -13.08 -4.27 -13.68
N PHE A 252 -13.26 -5.02 -12.61
CA PHE A 252 -13.75 -6.40 -12.60
C PHE A 252 -15.00 -6.51 -11.74
N ASP A 253 -15.88 -7.43 -12.09
CA ASP A 253 -16.98 -7.84 -11.22
C ASP A 253 -16.48 -8.92 -10.26
N VAL A 254 -16.73 -8.74 -8.96
CA VAL A 254 -16.32 -9.66 -7.89
C VAL A 254 -17.44 -10.63 -7.59
N GLN A 255 -17.14 -11.92 -7.66
CA GLN A 255 -18.08 -12.99 -7.38
C GLN A 255 -18.13 -13.34 -5.89
N LYS A 256 -19.15 -14.11 -5.49
CA LYS A 256 -19.34 -14.51 -4.08
C LYS A 256 -18.15 -15.28 -3.48
N ASP A 257 -17.39 -15.99 -4.29
CA ASP A 257 -16.20 -16.74 -3.87
C ASP A 257 -14.92 -15.91 -3.91
N GLY A 258 -15.00 -14.66 -4.35
CA GLY A 258 -13.84 -13.75 -4.52
C GLY A 258 -13.24 -13.80 -5.93
N SER A 259 -13.71 -14.70 -6.81
CA SER A 259 -13.24 -14.74 -8.19
C SER A 259 -13.65 -13.47 -8.96
N LEU A 260 -12.87 -13.15 -10.00
CA LEU A 260 -13.07 -11.95 -10.83
C LEU A 260 -13.56 -12.34 -12.22
N THR A 261 -14.54 -11.59 -12.70
CA THR A 261 -15.11 -11.74 -14.05
C THR A 261 -15.26 -10.38 -14.73
N ASN A 262 -15.64 -10.38 -16.00
CA ASN A 262 -16.06 -9.20 -16.74
C ASN A 262 -15.07 -8.03 -16.67
N GLN A 263 -13.78 -8.31 -17.00
CA GLN A 263 -12.76 -7.24 -17.14
C GLN A 263 -13.20 -6.24 -18.21
N ARG A 264 -13.18 -4.95 -17.86
CA ARG A 264 -13.49 -3.85 -18.77
C ARG A 264 -12.76 -2.58 -18.38
N GLU A 265 -12.62 -1.63 -19.30
CA GLU A 265 -12.16 -0.27 -18.99
C GLU A 265 -13.27 0.43 -18.17
N PHE A 266 -12.86 1.07 -17.07
CA PHE A 266 -13.75 1.88 -16.23
C PHE A 266 -13.65 3.35 -16.57
N ALA A 267 -12.42 3.87 -16.70
CA ALA A 267 -12.15 5.25 -17.00
C ALA A 267 -10.76 5.42 -17.63
N LYS A 268 -10.56 6.52 -18.34
CA LYS A 268 -9.23 6.99 -18.76
C LYS A 268 -8.75 8.07 -17.81
N LEU A 269 -7.45 8.08 -17.54
CA LEU A 269 -6.80 9.14 -16.78
C LEU A 269 -6.45 10.29 -17.74
N GLU A 270 -6.75 11.51 -17.33
CA GLU A 270 -6.46 12.69 -18.11
C GLU A 270 -4.97 13.07 -18.03
N GLY A 271 -4.47 13.80 -19.03
CA GLY A 271 -3.09 14.31 -19.05
C GLY A 271 -2.02 13.25 -19.27
N GLY A 272 -2.38 12.02 -19.69
CA GLY A 272 -1.44 11.01 -20.17
C GLY A 272 -0.53 10.39 -19.11
N GLY A 273 -0.83 10.53 -17.81
CA GLY A 273 -0.08 9.93 -16.72
C GLY A 273 -0.56 8.53 -16.39
N ASN A 274 0.34 7.69 -15.84
CA ASN A 274 -0.05 6.41 -15.27
C ASN A 274 -0.63 6.63 -13.87
N GLY A 275 -1.66 5.84 -13.53
CA GLY A 275 -2.21 5.79 -12.18
C GLY A 275 -1.36 4.93 -11.26
N ASP A 276 -1.32 5.30 -9.97
CA ASP A 276 -0.70 4.54 -8.88
C ASP A 276 -1.75 4.22 -7.82
N GLY A 277 -1.52 4.49 -6.54
CA GLY A 277 -2.46 4.20 -5.47
C GLY A 277 -3.79 4.95 -5.60
N SER A 278 -4.83 4.43 -4.97
CA SER A 278 -6.18 5.00 -5.05
C SER A 278 -6.97 4.83 -3.76
N THR A 279 -8.04 5.63 -3.60
CA THR A 279 -9.00 5.52 -2.50
C THR A 279 -10.40 5.95 -2.97
N PHE A 280 -11.43 5.56 -2.22
CA PHE A 280 -12.81 6.00 -2.45
C PHE A 280 -13.24 7.06 -1.43
N ASP A 281 -14.22 7.87 -1.81
CA ASP A 281 -15.05 8.57 -0.86
C ASP A 281 -16.39 7.83 -0.61
N SER A 282 -17.17 8.33 0.34
CA SER A 282 -18.46 7.73 0.71
C SER A 282 -19.55 7.88 -0.35
N ALA A 283 -19.34 8.70 -1.37
CA ALA A 283 -20.22 8.84 -2.54
C ALA A 283 -19.81 7.90 -3.69
N GLY A 284 -18.78 7.05 -3.49
CA GLY A 284 -18.29 6.10 -4.48
C GLY A 284 -17.41 6.72 -5.56
N ARG A 285 -16.94 7.97 -5.39
CA ARG A 285 -15.97 8.57 -6.30
C ARG A 285 -14.57 8.01 -6.01
N LEU A 286 -13.84 7.68 -7.08
CA LEU A 286 -12.48 7.13 -7.00
C LEU A 286 -11.46 8.26 -7.14
N TYR A 287 -10.50 8.29 -6.23
CA TYR A 287 -9.37 9.21 -6.18
C TYR A 287 -8.12 8.46 -6.56
N VAL A 288 -7.48 8.82 -7.67
CA VAL A 288 -6.33 8.11 -8.24
C VAL A 288 -5.12 9.02 -8.25
N THR A 289 -4.02 8.55 -7.68
CA THR A 289 -2.77 9.30 -7.74
C THR A 289 -2.16 9.24 -9.13
N THR A 290 -1.72 10.37 -9.62
CA THR A 290 -1.02 10.54 -10.89
C THR A 290 0.12 11.55 -10.69
N ASN A 291 1.03 11.68 -11.65
CA ASN A 291 2.15 12.62 -11.51
C ASN A 291 1.69 14.07 -11.22
N PRO A 292 0.70 14.66 -11.92
CA PRO A 292 0.28 16.04 -11.64
C PRO A 292 -0.52 16.19 -10.33
N GLY A 293 -1.07 15.13 -9.76
CA GLY A 293 -1.91 15.20 -8.55
C GLY A 293 -2.90 14.05 -8.46
N VAL A 294 -3.98 14.25 -7.68
CA VAL A 294 -5.07 13.29 -7.50
C VAL A 294 -6.16 13.57 -8.52
N GLN A 295 -6.41 12.62 -9.41
CA GLN A 295 -7.56 12.65 -10.31
C GLN A 295 -8.79 12.09 -9.62
N VAL A 296 -9.91 12.78 -9.74
CA VAL A 296 -11.19 12.38 -9.17
C VAL A 296 -12.10 11.86 -10.28
N ILE A 297 -12.52 10.62 -10.14
CA ILE A 297 -13.38 9.92 -11.11
C ILE A 297 -14.73 9.65 -10.44
N GLY A 298 -15.81 9.96 -11.12
CA GLY A 298 -17.17 9.69 -10.66
C GLY A 298 -17.46 8.19 -10.55
N ALA A 299 -18.47 7.81 -9.79
CA ALA A 299 -18.93 6.42 -9.70
C ALA A 299 -19.40 5.86 -11.07
N ASP A 300 -19.67 6.73 -12.01
CA ASP A 300 -20.04 6.41 -13.40
C ASP A 300 -18.84 6.37 -14.38
N GLY A 301 -17.61 6.50 -13.85
CA GLY A 301 -16.36 6.51 -14.64
C GLY A 301 -16.00 7.85 -15.27
N LYS A 302 -16.78 8.91 -15.06
CA LYS A 302 -16.48 10.23 -15.63
C LYS A 302 -15.40 10.95 -14.83
N TYR A 303 -14.47 11.58 -15.54
CA TYR A 303 -13.50 12.50 -14.95
C TYR A 303 -14.20 13.74 -14.38
N LEU A 304 -13.95 14.03 -13.10
CA LEU A 304 -14.54 15.18 -12.39
C LEU A 304 -13.55 16.34 -12.20
N GLY A 305 -12.25 16.05 -12.15
CA GLY A 305 -11.23 17.06 -12.01
C GLY A 305 -9.93 16.54 -11.42
N LEU A 306 -8.95 17.45 -11.30
CA LEU A 306 -7.64 17.22 -10.71
C LEU A 306 -7.49 18.05 -9.44
N ILE A 307 -7.04 17.42 -8.36
CA ILE A 307 -6.50 18.11 -7.18
C ILE A 307 -4.97 18.12 -7.35
N PRO A 308 -4.38 19.21 -7.84
CA PRO A 308 -2.94 19.25 -8.12
C PRO A 308 -2.12 19.19 -6.84
N THR A 309 -0.89 18.67 -6.92
CA THR A 309 0.00 18.51 -5.77
C THR A 309 1.35 19.18 -5.99
N PRO A 310 2.04 19.60 -4.91
CA PRO A 310 3.35 20.26 -5.03
C PRO A 310 4.45 19.36 -5.59
N ARG A 311 4.33 18.04 -5.45
CA ARG A 311 5.28 17.03 -5.91
C ARG A 311 4.52 15.84 -6.49
N GLY A 312 5.22 14.87 -7.10
CA GLY A 312 4.64 13.59 -7.49
C GLY A 312 4.08 12.83 -6.28
N ILE A 313 2.99 12.12 -6.47
CA ILE A 313 2.31 11.35 -5.43
C ILE A 313 2.11 9.91 -5.87
N ILE A 314 2.16 8.97 -4.90
CA ILE A 314 2.09 7.54 -5.15
C ILE A 314 0.96 6.81 -4.42
N SER A 315 0.50 7.33 -3.29
CA SER A 315 -0.57 6.72 -2.50
C SER A 315 -1.48 7.78 -1.89
N VAL A 316 -2.74 7.44 -1.61
CA VAL A 316 -3.75 8.37 -1.11
C VAL A 316 -4.74 7.64 -0.20
N ALA A 317 -5.19 8.32 0.88
CA ALA A 317 -6.21 7.81 1.79
C ALA A 317 -7.00 8.94 2.45
N PHE A 318 -8.28 8.73 2.67
CA PHE A 318 -9.08 9.60 3.52
C PHE A 318 -8.89 9.24 4.99
N SER A 319 -8.61 10.23 5.83
CA SER A 319 -8.53 10.06 7.28
C SER A 319 -8.91 11.35 8.03
N GLY A 320 -8.47 11.49 9.26
CA GLY A 320 -8.87 12.55 10.17
C GLY A 320 -10.13 12.19 10.96
N PRO A 321 -10.49 12.98 11.99
CA PRO A 321 -11.61 12.67 12.89
C PRO A 321 -12.95 12.53 12.19
N ASP A 322 -13.18 13.33 11.15
CA ASP A 322 -14.40 13.35 10.33
C ASP A 322 -14.20 12.68 8.96
N ARG A 323 -13.01 12.11 8.68
CA ARG A 323 -12.61 11.53 7.39
C ARG A 323 -12.75 12.49 6.20
N LYS A 324 -12.61 13.79 6.44
CA LYS A 324 -12.60 14.84 5.41
C LYS A 324 -11.21 15.36 5.09
N MET A 325 -10.18 14.76 5.64
CA MET A 325 -8.80 15.02 5.24
C MET A 325 -8.36 13.97 4.23
N LEU A 326 -7.96 14.41 3.04
CA LEU A 326 -7.32 13.56 2.05
C LEU A 326 -5.81 13.65 2.27
N TYR A 327 -5.20 12.54 2.65
CA TYR A 327 -3.76 12.38 2.82
C TYR A 327 -3.15 11.78 1.56
N ALA A 328 -1.95 12.20 1.21
CA ALA A 328 -1.20 11.62 0.12
C ALA A 328 0.26 11.40 0.50
N VAL A 329 0.87 10.37 -0.07
CA VAL A 329 2.31 10.18 -0.06
C VAL A 329 2.90 10.95 -1.22
N SER A 330 3.69 11.95 -0.91
CA SER A 330 4.41 12.79 -1.85
C SER A 330 5.88 12.40 -1.85
N ARG A 331 6.47 12.22 -3.04
CA ARG A 331 7.85 11.75 -3.21
C ARG A 331 8.70 12.73 -3.99
N ASP A 332 9.89 13.01 -3.50
CA ASP A 332 10.94 13.69 -4.22
C ASP A 332 12.19 12.80 -4.30
N ASN A 333 12.39 12.25 -5.46
CA ASN A 333 13.50 11.34 -5.70
C ASN A 333 14.86 12.04 -5.75
N ALA A 334 14.88 13.33 -6.09
CA ALA A 334 16.14 14.10 -6.12
C ALA A 334 16.65 14.36 -4.71
N GLN A 335 15.75 14.57 -3.76
CA GLN A 335 16.07 14.73 -2.34
C GLN A 335 16.14 13.41 -1.57
N ASN A 336 15.72 12.29 -2.18
CA ASN A 336 15.54 10.99 -1.52
C ASN A 336 14.67 11.09 -0.26
N LYS A 337 13.52 11.77 -0.39
CA LYS A 337 12.58 12.03 0.70
C LYS A 337 11.14 11.73 0.30
N ASP A 338 10.39 11.29 1.29
CA ASP A 338 8.93 11.16 1.23
C ASP A 338 8.26 12.08 2.25
N TRP A 339 7.09 12.58 1.91
CA TRP A 339 6.21 13.37 2.79
C TRP A 339 4.82 12.75 2.86
N ILE A 340 4.22 12.84 4.03
CA ILE A 340 2.76 12.76 4.16
C ILE A 340 2.25 14.19 4.09
N ILE A 341 1.47 14.47 3.06
CA ILE A 341 0.78 15.74 2.87
C ILE A 341 -0.74 15.55 3.03
N ALA A 342 -1.46 16.57 3.44
CA ALA A 342 -2.90 16.50 3.63
C ALA A 342 -3.61 17.76 3.13
N ILE A 343 -4.81 17.59 2.59
CA ILE A 343 -5.70 18.67 2.15
C ILE A 343 -7.11 18.48 2.72
N GLN A 344 -7.74 19.58 3.13
CA GLN A 344 -9.14 19.54 3.56
C GLN A 344 -10.07 19.38 2.36
N THR A 345 -11.04 18.48 2.46
CA THR A 345 -12.03 18.20 1.43
C THR A 345 -13.46 18.45 1.92
N ILE A 346 -14.38 18.64 0.98
CA ILE A 346 -15.83 18.58 1.20
C ILE A 346 -16.24 17.10 1.26
N ALA A 347 -15.64 16.30 0.39
CA ALA A 347 -15.84 14.86 0.36
C ALA A 347 -15.43 14.19 1.66
N GLN A 348 -16.03 13.04 1.97
CA GLN A 348 -15.75 12.27 3.18
C GLN A 348 -15.39 10.83 2.79
N GLY A 349 -14.34 10.29 3.35
CA GLY A 349 -13.96 8.90 3.16
C GLY A 349 -14.94 7.91 3.81
N PRO A 350 -15.02 6.68 3.31
CA PRO A 350 -15.88 5.65 3.86
C PRO A 350 -15.43 5.22 5.26
N LYS A 351 -16.36 4.68 6.05
CA LYS A 351 -16.07 4.08 7.36
C LYS A 351 -15.76 2.60 7.20
N GLY A 352 -14.94 2.05 8.11
CA GLY A 352 -14.78 0.61 8.30
C GLY A 352 -13.82 -0.10 7.34
N ARG A 353 -13.23 0.59 6.36
CA ARG A 353 -12.18 0.03 5.49
C ARG A 353 -10.99 0.98 5.44
N GLY A 354 -9.80 0.45 5.56
CA GLY A 354 -8.57 1.23 5.55
C GLY A 354 -7.95 1.41 4.16
N LYS A 355 -8.57 0.89 3.10
CA LYS A 355 -8.26 1.13 1.69
C LYS A 355 -9.34 0.50 0.84
#